data_ed39dd8816dd862b541e4b551cd9cc67
#
_entry.id   ed39dd8816dd862b541e4b551cd9cc67
#
_cell.length_a   1.000
_cell.length_b   1.000
_cell.length_c   1.000
_cell.angle_alpha   90.00
_cell.angle_beta   90.00
_cell.angle_gamma   90.00
#
_symmetry.space_group_name_H-M   'P 1'
#
loop_
_entity.id
_entity.type
_entity.pdbx_description
1 polymer ?
#
loop_
_entity_poly.entity_id
_entity_poly.type
_entity_poly.pdbx_seq_one_letter_code
_entity_poly.pdbx_strand_id
1 'polypeptide(L)'
;DLVRQGQFLLQIDPSQYRAELSRAQALLASSEAGLVQARANKDQAQRSLDRAKELQRSGNSLISAEQVEQAQTTFDVSVANYNSAMAQTNQARAGVQTAQTDLNRTRLYAPIGGRVVRLPVEVGEVAVPGTFSRDNALLMTIADLSTVLAKVRVDETDVIKLSYGDSVQVTIDAYPDTSFTGRVTMISNSAQLSTGQLQSAQATQAVDFDVEVTLDHPPADIRPDLSATAKIVTDVRKNALSIPIIALTVRQHAGMPGTDQAVQAPVGGAAGAKPDSANKPKETEGVFTVHNGIATFVPVKVGIAGAEYFEVLSGLQLNDTIVAGTYQAIRDLKDSSRVRSAGGPAAPAGAH
;
A
#
# COMPACT_ATOMS: atom_id res chain seq x y z
N ASP A 1 2.62 -6.87 24.21
CA ASP A 1 2.26 -5.86 25.22
C ASP A 1 1.56 -4.68 24.56
N LEU A 2 0.61 -4.06 25.28
CA LEU A 2 -0.06 -2.83 24.87
C LEU A 2 0.78 -1.63 25.34
N VAL A 3 0.97 -0.66 24.45
CA VAL A 3 1.70 0.57 24.73
C VAL A 3 0.86 1.79 24.38
N ARG A 4 1.05 2.86 25.14
CA ARG A 4 0.39 4.16 24.91
C ARG A 4 1.35 5.10 24.16
N GLN A 5 0.81 6.00 23.40
CA GLN A 5 1.61 7.06 22.79
C GLN A 5 2.42 7.82 23.86
N GLY A 6 3.71 8.03 23.60
CA GLY A 6 4.63 8.67 24.53
C GLY A 6 5.13 7.77 25.67
N GLN A 7 4.74 6.50 25.73
CA GLN A 7 5.26 5.56 26.73
C GLN A 7 6.73 5.24 26.42
N PHE A 8 7.55 5.22 27.48
CA PHE A 8 8.95 4.80 27.40
C PHE A 8 9.04 3.32 27.01
N LEU A 9 9.88 2.99 26.04
CA LEU A 9 10.07 1.64 25.52
C LEU A 9 11.41 1.05 25.91
N LEU A 10 12.49 1.69 25.48
CA LEU A 10 13.85 1.22 25.72
C LEU A 10 14.83 2.40 25.73
N GLN A 11 16.01 2.16 26.25
CA GLN A 11 17.11 3.11 26.27
C GLN A 11 18.36 2.46 25.68
N ILE A 12 18.96 3.15 24.71
CA ILE A 12 20.31 2.84 24.23
C ILE A 12 21.32 3.36 25.26
N ASP A 13 22.47 2.71 25.42
CA ASP A 13 23.50 3.15 26.38
C ASP A 13 23.82 4.65 26.23
N PRO A 14 23.50 5.49 27.23
CA PRO A 14 23.68 6.93 27.16
C PRO A 14 25.08 7.39 27.57
N SER A 15 25.99 6.49 27.93
CA SER A 15 27.28 6.84 28.56
C SER A 15 28.11 7.80 27.71
N GLN A 16 28.26 7.50 26.43
CA GLN A 16 28.98 8.32 25.49
C GLN A 16 28.31 9.69 25.28
N TYR A 17 27.00 9.72 25.12
CA TYR A 17 26.24 10.96 24.91
C TYR A 17 26.23 11.87 26.15
N ARG A 18 26.23 11.29 27.37
CA ARG A 18 26.38 12.03 28.60
C ARG A 18 27.77 12.68 28.70
N ALA A 19 28.82 11.96 28.32
CA ALA A 19 30.18 12.49 28.31
C ALA A 19 30.30 13.65 27.30
N GLU A 20 29.71 13.53 26.12
CA GLU A 20 29.72 14.59 25.11
C GLU A 20 28.93 15.83 25.55
N LEU A 21 27.78 15.65 26.18
CA LEU A 21 27.00 16.74 26.76
C LEU A 21 27.83 17.46 27.84
N SER A 22 28.52 16.73 28.73
CA SER A 22 29.37 17.32 29.77
C SER A 22 30.53 18.13 29.16
N ARG A 23 31.14 17.62 28.06
CA ARG A 23 32.19 18.35 27.32
C ARG A 23 31.64 19.63 26.70
N ALA A 24 30.50 19.59 26.06
CA ALA A 24 29.86 20.76 25.46
C ALA A 24 29.49 21.82 26.52
N GLN A 25 28.99 21.37 27.68
CA GLN A 25 28.69 22.25 28.82
C GLN A 25 29.95 22.94 29.35
N ALA A 26 31.06 22.21 29.47
CA ALA A 26 32.34 22.79 29.90
C ALA A 26 32.88 23.85 28.91
N LEU A 27 32.72 23.58 27.60
CA LEU A 27 33.08 24.53 26.54
C LEU A 27 32.21 25.81 26.62
N LEU A 28 30.90 25.65 26.84
CA LEU A 28 29.99 26.80 27.03
C LEU A 28 30.41 27.63 28.23
N ALA A 29 30.69 27.01 29.39
CA ALA A 29 31.12 27.71 30.60
C ALA A 29 32.41 28.49 30.36
N SER A 30 33.39 27.93 29.63
CA SER A 30 34.61 28.60 29.22
C SER A 30 34.33 29.81 28.31
N SER A 31 33.44 29.65 27.33
CA SER A 31 33.06 30.73 26.40
C SER A 31 32.32 31.87 27.12
N GLU A 32 31.44 31.52 28.07
CA GLU A 32 30.73 32.50 28.92
C GLU A 32 31.70 33.30 29.80
N ALA A 33 32.73 32.66 30.38
CA ALA A 33 33.78 33.36 31.10
C ALA A 33 34.55 34.35 30.20
N GLY A 34 34.87 33.93 28.96
CA GLY A 34 35.47 34.81 27.95
C GLY A 34 34.58 36.01 27.57
N LEU A 35 33.28 35.79 27.45
CA LEU A 35 32.30 36.85 27.19
C LEU A 35 32.23 37.86 28.34
N VAL A 36 32.23 37.39 29.59
CA VAL A 36 32.26 38.28 30.78
C VAL A 36 33.52 39.14 30.76
N GLN A 37 34.68 38.56 30.46
CA GLN A 37 35.95 39.31 30.33
C GLN A 37 35.88 40.35 29.20
N ALA A 38 35.41 39.97 28.01
CA ALA A 38 35.26 40.87 26.87
C ALA A 38 34.28 42.03 27.18
N ARG A 39 33.20 41.74 27.89
CA ARG A 39 32.26 42.76 28.37
C ARG A 39 32.89 43.74 29.32
N ALA A 40 33.65 43.25 30.32
CA ALA A 40 34.36 44.11 31.26
C ALA A 40 35.37 45.06 30.55
N ASN A 41 36.09 44.54 29.54
CA ASN A 41 37.05 45.35 28.74
C ASN A 41 36.28 46.41 27.92
N LYS A 42 35.17 46.07 27.29
CA LYS A 42 34.30 47.00 26.55
C LYS A 42 33.79 48.12 27.49
N ASP A 43 33.29 47.77 28.67
CA ASP A 43 32.74 48.72 29.63
C ASP A 43 33.87 49.66 30.20
N GLN A 44 35.09 49.13 30.33
CA GLN A 44 36.25 49.95 30.69
C GLN A 44 36.61 50.91 29.58
N ALA A 45 36.70 50.47 28.33
CA ALA A 45 37.01 51.32 27.17
C ALA A 45 35.91 52.39 26.96
N GLN A 46 34.64 52.04 27.16
CA GLN A 46 33.51 52.98 27.11
C GLN A 46 33.71 54.13 28.13
N ARG A 47 33.95 53.79 29.40
CA ARG A 47 34.19 54.79 30.44
C ARG A 47 35.36 55.64 30.16
N SER A 48 36.45 55.18 29.53
CA SER A 48 37.60 55.91 29.13
C SER A 48 37.29 56.90 28.00
N LEU A 49 36.55 56.47 27.00
CA LEU A 49 36.04 57.28 25.90
C LEU A 49 35.15 58.43 26.42
N ASP A 50 34.17 58.07 27.29
CA ASP A 50 33.24 59.05 27.85
C ASP A 50 33.97 60.14 28.62
N ARG A 51 34.95 59.77 29.44
CA ARG A 51 35.82 60.74 30.14
C ARG A 51 36.59 61.61 29.16
N ALA A 52 37.20 61.04 28.11
CA ALA A 52 37.92 61.80 27.09
C ALA A 52 37.04 62.84 26.38
N LYS A 53 35.80 62.39 25.98
CA LYS A 53 34.83 63.29 25.37
C LYS A 53 34.31 64.38 26.29
N GLU A 54 34.17 64.12 27.59
CA GLU A 54 33.72 65.10 28.57
C GLU A 54 34.85 66.17 28.83
N LEU A 55 36.09 65.72 28.95
CA LEU A 55 37.23 66.63 29.10
C LEU A 55 37.44 67.52 27.86
N GLN A 56 37.20 67.02 26.66
CA GLN A 56 37.24 67.80 25.43
C GLN A 56 36.12 68.84 25.38
N ARG A 57 34.90 68.51 25.82
CA ARG A 57 33.71 69.40 25.85
C ARG A 57 33.85 70.51 26.87
N SER A 58 34.57 70.28 28.02
CA SER A 58 34.76 71.25 29.08
C SER A 58 35.70 72.37 28.70
N GLY A 59 36.22 72.40 27.47
CA GLY A 59 37.05 73.50 26.95
C GLY A 59 38.51 73.58 27.54
N ASN A 60 38.89 72.62 28.35
CA ASN A 60 40.25 72.47 28.83
C ASN A 60 41.10 71.86 27.71
N SER A 61 42.11 72.67 27.25
CA SER A 61 43.07 72.29 26.22
C SER A 61 44.01 71.13 26.64
N LEU A 62 43.56 70.29 27.61
CA LEU A 62 44.33 69.22 28.20
C LEU A 62 44.30 67.92 27.42
N ILE A 63 43.34 67.77 26.47
CA ILE A 63 43.21 66.56 25.65
C ILE A 63 43.18 66.95 24.18
N SER A 64 44.03 66.33 23.36
CA SER A 64 44.09 66.54 21.92
C SER A 64 42.95 65.74 21.22
N ALA A 65 42.50 66.17 20.02
CA ALA A 65 41.58 65.46 19.23
C ALA A 65 42.06 64.03 18.91
N GLU A 66 43.34 63.83 18.73
CA GLU A 66 44.00 62.53 18.52
C GLU A 66 43.79 61.57 19.71
N GLN A 67 43.83 62.07 20.96
CA GLN A 67 43.59 61.23 22.14
C GLN A 67 42.12 60.75 22.23
N VAL A 68 41.17 61.56 21.80
CA VAL A 68 39.76 61.16 21.73
C VAL A 68 39.56 60.13 20.62
N GLU A 69 40.20 60.31 19.46
CA GLU A 69 40.19 59.36 18.36
C GLU A 69 40.79 57.98 18.77
N GLN A 70 41.94 58.04 19.49
CA GLN A 70 42.58 56.84 20.05
C GLN A 70 41.67 56.10 21.04
N ALA A 71 40.96 56.82 21.91
CA ALA A 71 40.00 56.24 22.85
C ALA A 71 38.81 55.69 22.13
N GLN A 72 38.31 56.31 21.03
CA GLN A 72 37.23 55.79 20.18
C GLN A 72 37.68 54.51 19.51
N THR A 73 38.87 54.47 18.90
CA THR A 73 39.41 53.28 18.26
C THR A 73 39.51 52.09 19.24
N THR A 74 40.02 52.39 20.46
CA THR A 74 40.12 51.36 21.53
C THR A 74 38.76 50.82 21.94
N PHE A 75 37.75 51.69 22.03
CA PHE A 75 36.40 51.29 22.29
C PHE A 75 35.81 50.39 21.13
N ASP A 76 36.01 50.83 19.89
CA ASP A 76 35.49 50.07 18.71
C ASP A 76 36.14 48.69 18.62
N VAL A 77 37.43 48.54 18.89
CA VAL A 77 38.11 47.24 18.99
C VAL A 77 37.54 46.39 20.12
N SER A 78 37.27 47.00 21.29
CA SER A 78 36.68 46.25 22.41
C SER A 78 35.24 45.82 22.15
N VAL A 79 34.45 46.60 21.38
CA VAL A 79 33.11 46.20 20.90
C VAL A 79 33.21 45.01 19.92
N ALA A 80 34.17 45.05 18.98
CA ALA A 80 34.40 43.94 18.06
C ALA A 80 34.78 42.66 18.81
N ASN A 81 35.67 42.76 19.81
CA ASN A 81 36.05 41.62 20.65
C ASN A 81 34.87 41.07 21.47
N TYR A 82 34.03 41.94 22.02
CA TYR A 82 32.80 41.52 22.71
C TYR A 82 31.86 40.80 21.78
N ASN A 83 31.62 41.30 20.57
CA ASN A 83 30.76 40.66 19.58
C ASN A 83 31.32 39.30 19.15
N SER A 84 32.63 39.17 18.98
CA SER A 84 33.29 37.89 18.70
C SER A 84 33.10 36.89 19.83
N ALA A 85 33.32 37.30 21.09
CA ALA A 85 33.10 36.44 22.25
C ALA A 85 31.63 36.02 22.41
N MET A 86 30.70 36.92 22.08
CA MET A 86 29.26 36.63 22.06
C MET A 86 28.92 35.58 20.99
N ALA A 87 29.50 35.70 19.79
CA ALA A 87 29.32 34.73 18.72
C ALA A 87 29.84 33.34 19.12
N GLN A 88 31.03 33.28 19.76
CA GLN A 88 31.62 32.05 20.28
C GLN A 88 30.73 31.40 21.36
N THR A 89 30.17 32.21 22.27
CA THR A 89 29.22 31.72 23.29
C THR A 89 27.95 31.15 22.66
N ASN A 90 27.40 31.80 21.63
CA ASN A 90 26.24 31.31 20.91
C ASN A 90 26.53 30.00 20.18
N GLN A 91 27.71 29.86 19.60
CA GLN A 91 28.15 28.61 18.96
C GLN A 91 28.27 27.47 20.00
N ALA A 92 28.90 27.75 21.16
CA ALA A 92 29.03 26.77 22.23
C ALA A 92 27.66 26.36 22.78
N ARG A 93 26.71 27.30 22.91
CA ARG A 93 25.32 27.01 23.33
C ARG A 93 24.60 26.14 22.34
N ALA A 94 24.77 26.37 21.04
CA ALA A 94 24.24 25.51 20.00
C ALA A 94 24.82 24.08 20.10
N GLY A 95 26.12 23.95 20.43
CA GLY A 95 26.77 22.67 20.69
C GLY A 95 26.11 21.89 21.85
N VAL A 96 25.82 22.58 22.96
CA VAL A 96 25.12 21.98 24.11
C VAL A 96 23.73 21.51 23.69
N GLN A 97 22.99 22.30 22.90
CA GLN A 97 21.66 21.92 22.41
C GLN A 97 21.70 20.67 21.54
N THR A 98 22.72 20.57 20.68
CA THR A 98 22.93 19.37 19.83
C THR A 98 23.20 18.14 20.70
N ALA A 99 24.17 18.22 21.61
CA ALA A 99 24.53 17.12 22.51
C ALA A 99 23.34 16.69 23.40
N GLN A 100 22.53 17.63 23.86
CA GLN A 100 21.33 17.35 24.64
C GLN A 100 20.28 16.62 23.78
N THR A 101 20.11 17.02 22.52
CA THR A 101 19.18 16.38 21.59
C THR A 101 19.61 14.94 21.32
N ASP A 102 20.90 14.71 21.10
CA ASP A 102 21.43 13.37 20.85
C ASP A 102 21.30 12.46 22.07
N LEU A 103 21.51 13.00 23.28
CA LEU A 103 21.24 12.27 24.51
C LEU A 103 19.75 11.92 24.64
N ASN A 104 18.84 12.82 24.29
CA ASN A 104 17.41 12.55 24.33
C ASN A 104 16.99 11.45 23.33
N ARG A 105 17.65 11.38 22.18
CA ARG A 105 17.42 10.34 21.16
C ARG A 105 17.84 8.94 21.61
N THR A 106 18.65 8.81 22.67
CA THR A 106 18.95 7.49 23.24
C THR A 106 17.75 6.86 23.95
N ARG A 107 16.74 7.65 24.32
CA ARG A 107 15.50 7.17 24.91
C ARG A 107 14.42 7.09 23.85
N LEU A 108 13.95 5.88 23.61
CA LEU A 108 12.90 5.64 22.63
C LEU A 108 11.54 5.58 23.31
N TYR A 109 10.60 6.32 22.73
CA TYR A 109 9.21 6.38 23.19
C TYR A 109 8.30 5.93 22.06
N ALA A 110 7.15 5.37 22.42
CA ALA A 110 6.15 4.94 21.44
C ALA A 110 5.60 6.14 20.66
N PRO A 111 5.72 6.16 19.31
CA PRO A 111 5.20 7.25 18.49
C PRO A 111 3.66 7.20 18.39
N ILE A 112 3.08 6.00 18.50
CA ILE A 112 1.64 5.74 18.46
C ILE A 112 1.25 4.83 19.63
N GLY A 113 -0.02 4.86 20.01
CA GLY A 113 -0.60 3.82 20.87
C GLY A 113 -0.87 2.56 20.04
N GLY A 114 -0.68 1.38 20.64
CA GLY A 114 -0.91 0.14 19.92
C GLY A 114 -0.35 -1.07 20.66
N ARG A 115 -0.16 -2.17 19.94
CA ARG A 115 0.43 -3.41 20.45
C ARG A 115 1.83 -3.60 19.86
N VAL A 116 2.78 -3.99 20.68
CA VAL A 116 4.09 -4.45 20.21
C VAL A 116 3.90 -5.80 19.52
N VAL A 117 4.13 -5.84 18.21
CA VAL A 117 3.95 -7.03 17.38
C VAL A 117 5.26 -7.75 17.10
N ARG A 118 6.37 -7.02 17.08
CA ARG A 118 7.70 -7.59 16.87
C ARG A 118 8.73 -6.89 17.75
N LEU A 119 9.55 -7.66 18.44
CA LEU A 119 10.67 -7.20 19.27
C LEU A 119 11.87 -8.11 18.98
N PRO A 120 12.68 -7.79 17.96
CA PRO A 120 13.81 -8.62 17.56
C PRO A 120 15.05 -8.44 18.43
N VAL A 121 15.07 -7.45 19.32
CA VAL A 121 16.24 -7.09 20.14
C VAL A 121 16.11 -7.55 21.60
N GLU A 122 17.21 -7.97 22.19
CA GLU A 122 17.30 -8.34 23.61
C GLU A 122 18.10 -7.31 24.41
N VAL A 123 17.93 -7.32 25.73
CA VAL A 123 18.67 -6.44 26.63
C VAL A 123 20.15 -6.85 26.64
N GLY A 124 21.03 -5.90 26.33
CA GLY A 124 22.47 -6.12 26.23
C GLY A 124 22.99 -6.34 24.83
N GLU A 125 22.09 -6.39 23.85
CA GLU A 125 22.46 -6.49 22.43
C GLU A 125 22.93 -5.14 21.86
N VAL A 126 23.79 -5.18 20.86
CA VAL A 126 24.33 -4.01 20.20
C VAL A 126 23.38 -3.56 19.07
N ALA A 127 22.76 -2.40 19.23
CA ALA A 127 21.97 -1.79 18.16
C ALA A 127 22.90 -1.16 17.11
N VAL A 128 22.90 -1.70 15.90
CA VAL A 128 23.68 -1.18 14.78
C VAL A 128 22.81 -0.24 13.95
N PRO A 129 23.19 1.03 13.75
CA PRO A 129 22.45 1.91 12.85
C PRO A 129 22.51 1.34 11.43
N GLY A 130 21.33 1.07 10.86
CA GLY A 130 21.19 0.40 9.58
C GLY A 130 21.53 1.31 8.41
N THR A 131 22.78 1.26 7.97
CA THR A 131 23.22 1.86 6.72
C THR A 131 23.16 0.88 5.54
N PHE A 132 23.19 -0.45 5.82
CA PHE A 132 23.27 -1.48 4.79
C PHE A 132 22.14 -2.54 4.82
N SER A 133 21.35 -2.63 5.90
CA SER A 133 20.24 -3.57 6.00
C SER A 133 19.12 -2.97 6.87
N ARG A 134 17.93 -2.87 6.32
CA ARG A 134 16.76 -2.39 7.06
C ARG A 134 16.38 -3.31 8.22
N ASP A 135 16.58 -4.60 8.05
CA ASP A 135 16.15 -5.61 9.02
C ASP A 135 16.99 -5.57 10.31
N ASN A 136 18.28 -5.22 10.19
CA ASN A 136 19.18 -5.14 11.35
C ASN A 136 19.04 -3.82 12.15
N ALA A 137 18.36 -2.83 11.60
CA ALA A 137 18.10 -1.55 12.27
C ALA A 137 16.75 -1.52 13.00
N LEU A 138 15.93 -2.57 12.83
CA LEU A 138 14.60 -2.63 13.41
C LEU A 138 14.68 -3.04 14.87
N LEU A 139 14.42 -2.10 15.79
CA LEU A 139 14.42 -2.37 17.23
C LEU A 139 13.09 -2.93 17.72
N MET A 140 11.98 -2.41 17.18
CA MET A 140 10.63 -2.79 17.63
C MET A 140 9.60 -2.38 16.56
N THR A 141 8.55 -3.18 16.42
CA THR A 141 7.38 -2.83 15.60
C THR A 141 6.15 -2.69 16.49
N ILE A 142 5.50 -1.53 16.42
CA ILE A 142 4.23 -1.25 17.10
C ILE A 142 3.16 -1.11 16.02
N ALA A 143 2.06 -1.84 16.17
CA ALA A 143 0.91 -1.77 15.27
C ALA A 143 -0.33 -1.28 16.01
N ASP A 144 -1.10 -0.43 15.35
CA ASP A 144 -2.46 -0.10 15.77
C ASP A 144 -3.39 -1.17 15.18
N LEU A 145 -4.01 -1.95 16.06
CA LEU A 145 -4.91 -3.04 15.69
C LEU A 145 -6.39 -2.60 15.68
N SER A 146 -6.66 -1.32 15.80
CA SER A 146 -8.03 -0.78 15.69
C SER A 146 -8.60 -0.96 14.28
N THR A 147 -7.73 -0.94 13.28
CA THR A 147 -8.09 -1.17 11.88
C THR A 147 -7.20 -2.26 11.31
N VAL A 148 -7.81 -3.32 10.81
CA VAL A 148 -7.10 -4.43 10.18
C VAL A 148 -7.33 -4.40 8.68
N LEU A 149 -6.24 -4.45 7.93
CA LEU A 149 -6.24 -4.46 6.47
C LEU A 149 -5.79 -5.83 5.98
N ALA A 150 -6.54 -6.41 5.05
CA ALA A 150 -6.09 -7.56 4.28
C ALA A 150 -5.51 -7.07 2.94
N LYS A 151 -4.25 -7.43 2.66
CA LYS A 151 -3.63 -7.19 1.35
C LYS A 151 -3.83 -8.41 0.47
N VAL A 152 -4.55 -8.23 -0.61
CA VAL A 152 -4.90 -9.29 -1.56
C VAL A 152 -4.21 -9.01 -2.89
N ARG A 153 -3.65 -10.05 -3.49
CA ARG A 153 -3.09 -9.98 -4.85
C ARG A 153 -4.17 -10.41 -5.84
N VAL A 154 -4.41 -9.58 -6.81
CA VAL A 154 -5.42 -9.79 -7.85
C VAL A 154 -4.76 -9.71 -9.22
N ASP A 155 -5.08 -10.65 -10.08
CA ASP A 155 -4.59 -10.71 -11.45
C ASP A 155 -5.08 -9.52 -12.29
N GLU A 156 -4.28 -9.10 -13.28
CA GLU A 156 -4.56 -7.99 -14.19
C GLU A 156 -5.93 -8.12 -14.89
N THR A 157 -6.35 -9.33 -15.20
CA THR A 157 -7.62 -9.59 -15.90
C THR A 157 -8.84 -9.35 -15.03
N ASP A 158 -8.70 -9.47 -13.71
CA ASP A 158 -9.78 -9.33 -12.74
C ASP A 158 -9.79 -7.98 -12.03
N VAL A 159 -8.63 -7.31 -11.89
CA VAL A 159 -8.54 -6.01 -11.22
C VAL A 159 -9.39 -4.93 -11.91
N ILE A 160 -9.57 -5.03 -13.24
CA ILE A 160 -10.39 -4.10 -14.04
C ILE A 160 -11.88 -4.14 -13.62
N LYS A 161 -12.34 -5.28 -13.09
CA LYS A 161 -13.73 -5.48 -12.66
C LYS A 161 -13.98 -4.95 -11.25
N LEU A 162 -12.92 -4.64 -10.49
CA LEU A 162 -13.01 -4.19 -9.11
C LEU A 162 -13.37 -2.71 -9.02
N SER A 163 -14.17 -2.40 -8.03
CA SER A 163 -14.54 -1.02 -7.69
C SER A 163 -14.30 -0.73 -6.20
N TYR A 164 -14.01 0.53 -5.90
CA TYR A 164 -13.91 0.95 -4.50
C TYR A 164 -15.25 0.72 -3.80
N GLY A 165 -15.19 0.11 -2.61
CA GLY A 165 -16.37 -0.19 -1.80
C GLY A 165 -17.01 -1.55 -2.07
N ASP A 166 -16.47 -2.34 -3.00
CA ASP A 166 -16.93 -3.70 -3.24
C ASP A 166 -16.90 -4.52 -1.95
N SER A 167 -17.93 -5.33 -1.75
CA SER A 167 -18.04 -6.19 -0.58
C SER A 167 -17.13 -7.39 -0.72
N VAL A 168 -16.36 -7.66 0.34
CA VAL A 168 -15.38 -8.74 0.37
C VAL A 168 -15.65 -9.65 1.55
N GLN A 169 -15.61 -10.94 1.30
CA GLN A 169 -15.58 -11.96 2.33
C GLN A 169 -14.16 -12.49 2.48
N VAL A 170 -13.57 -12.26 3.65
CA VAL A 170 -12.19 -12.65 3.96
C VAL A 170 -12.22 -13.84 4.90
N THR A 171 -11.58 -14.93 4.52
CA THR A 171 -11.33 -16.10 5.36
C THR A 171 -9.86 -16.12 5.71
N ILE A 172 -9.57 -16.14 7.01
CA ILE A 172 -8.19 -16.19 7.53
C ILE A 172 -7.86 -17.63 7.84
N ASP A 173 -6.71 -18.12 7.37
CA ASP A 173 -6.33 -19.54 7.51
C ASP A 173 -6.24 -20.00 8.97
N ALA A 174 -5.92 -19.07 9.88
CA ALA A 174 -5.91 -19.33 11.32
C ALA A 174 -7.33 -19.49 11.94
N TYR A 175 -8.39 -19.08 11.20
CA TYR A 175 -9.80 -19.13 11.66
C TYR A 175 -10.69 -19.70 10.54
N PRO A 176 -10.54 -21.00 10.18
CA PRO A 176 -11.17 -21.58 8.99
C PRO A 176 -12.70 -21.58 9.03
N ASP A 177 -13.28 -21.66 10.22
CA ASP A 177 -14.75 -21.70 10.42
C ASP A 177 -15.40 -20.31 10.47
N THR A 178 -14.60 -19.24 10.32
CA THR A 178 -15.08 -17.86 10.45
C THR A 178 -14.74 -17.06 9.20
N SER A 179 -15.73 -16.43 8.61
CA SER A 179 -15.52 -15.48 7.53
C SER A 179 -15.81 -14.06 8.01
N PHE A 180 -14.92 -13.15 7.68
CA PHE A 180 -15.01 -11.74 8.03
C PHE A 180 -15.47 -10.94 6.82
N THR A 181 -16.37 -9.99 7.04
CA THR A 181 -16.78 -9.06 6.00
C THR A 181 -15.85 -7.85 5.97
N GLY A 182 -15.61 -7.36 4.78
CA GLY A 182 -14.80 -6.16 4.58
C GLY A 182 -15.18 -5.45 3.30
N ARG A 183 -14.49 -4.37 3.01
CA ARG A 183 -14.69 -3.56 1.81
C ARG A 183 -13.36 -3.22 1.16
N VAL A 184 -13.37 -3.15 -0.17
CA VAL A 184 -12.22 -2.66 -0.94
C VAL A 184 -12.03 -1.17 -0.65
N THR A 185 -10.89 -0.82 -0.05
CA THR A 185 -10.54 0.56 0.30
C THR A 185 -9.48 1.15 -0.61
N MET A 186 -8.58 0.32 -1.14
CA MET A 186 -7.54 0.77 -2.05
C MET A 186 -7.27 -0.29 -3.13
N ILE A 187 -7.12 0.17 -4.36
CA ILE A 187 -6.67 -0.62 -5.51
C ILE A 187 -5.37 0.03 -5.99
N SER A 188 -4.26 -0.71 -5.98
CA SER A 188 -2.97 -0.19 -6.44
C SER A 188 -3.00 0.10 -7.93
N ASN A 189 -2.51 1.26 -8.33
CA ASN A 189 -2.33 1.62 -9.75
C ASN A 189 -1.01 1.11 -10.33
N SER A 190 -0.17 0.46 -9.52
CA SER A 190 1.12 -0.09 -9.93
C SER A 190 1.12 -1.59 -9.76
N ALA A 191 1.48 -2.28 -10.81
CA ALA A 191 1.68 -3.72 -10.76
C ALA A 191 2.92 -4.07 -9.92
N GLN A 192 2.81 -5.11 -9.11
CA GLN A 192 3.93 -5.72 -8.41
C GLN A 192 4.57 -6.77 -9.33
N LEU A 193 5.73 -6.46 -9.85
CA LEU A 193 6.57 -7.46 -10.51
C LEU A 193 7.18 -8.36 -9.43
N SER A 194 6.85 -9.63 -9.44
CA SER A 194 7.44 -10.61 -8.53
C SER A 194 8.95 -10.66 -8.71
N THR A 195 9.69 -9.99 -7.82
CA THR A 195 11.17 -9.81 -7.88
C THR A 195 11.95 -11.11 -7.63
N GLY A 196 11.28 -12.25 -7.48
CA GLY A 196 11.89 -13.53 -7.08
C GLY A 196 12.45 -14.40 -8.21
N GLN A 197 12.31 -14.03 -9.49
CA GLN A 197 12.69 -14.89 -10.61
C GLN A 197 13.38 -14.17 -11.76
N LEU A 198 14.41 -13.39 -11.46
CA LEU A 198 15.30 -12.81 -12.49
C LEU A 198 16.16 -13.86 -13.23
N GLN A 199 15.95 -15.16 -13.00
CA GLN A 199 16.83 -16.22 -13.53
C GLN A 199 16.19 -17.21 -14.51
N SER A 200 14.93 -17.05 -14.90
CA SER A 200 14.36 -17.87 -15.99
C SER A 200 13.63 -17.03 -17.01
N ALA A 201 14.27 -16.81 -18.13
CA ALA A 201 13.81 -15.96 -19.24
C ALA A 201 12.60 -16.51 -20.04
N GLN A 202 11.78 -17.40 -19.49
CA GLN A 202 10.64 -18.03 -20.15
C GLN A 202 9.37 -18.22 -19.33
N ALA A 203 9.26 -17.61 -18.14
CA ALA A 203 7.99 -17.61 -17.43
C ALA A 203 7.17 -16.40 -17.86
N THR A 204 5.96 -16.61 -18.34
CA THR A 204 4.94 -15.58 -18.51
C THR A 204 4.77 -14.91 -17.15
N GLN A 205 5.27 -13.68 -17.01
CA GLN A 205 5.18 -12.94 -15.75
C GLN A 205 3.71 -12.66 -15.48
N ALA A 206 3.17 -13.28 -14.44
CA ALA A 206 1.88 -12.89 -13.91
C ALA A 206 2.02 -11.47 -13.33
N VAL A 207 1.15 -10.59 -13.78
CA VAL A 207 1.09 -9.21 -13.33
C VAL A 207 -0.01 -9.13 -12.28
N ASP A 208 0.39 -9.00 -11.02
CA ASP A 208 -0.53 -8.90 -9.89
C ASP A 208 -0.66 -7.46 -9.41
N PHE A 209 -1.85 -7.08 -8.99
CA PHE A 209 -2.14 -5.80 -8.36
C PHE A 209 -2.47 -5.99 -6.88
N ASP A 210 -1.91 -5.15 -6.02
CA ASP A 210 -2.23 -5.14 -4.60
C ASP A 210 -3.58 -4.42 -4.38
N VAL A 211 -4.50 -5.11 -3.73
CA VAL A 211 -5.80 -4.57 -3.32
C VAL A 211 -5.86 -4.61 -1.79
N GLU A 212 -6.18 -3.48 -1.17
CA GLU A 212 -6.36 -3.41 0.28
C GLU A 212 -7.84 -3.47 0.63
N VAL A 213 -8.15 -4.38 1.52
CA VAL A 213 -9.50 -4.63 2.03
C VAL A 213 -9.52 -4.34 3.52
N THR A 214 -10.33 -3.39 3.93
CA THR A 214 -10.54 -3.10 5.35
C THR A 214 -11.60 -4.05 5.92
N LEU A 215 -11.27 -4.73 7.01
CA LEU A 215 -12.21 -5.59 7.72
C LEU A 215 -13.15 -4.75 8.60
N ASP A 216 -14.45 -5.01 8.53
CA ASP A 216 -15.46 -4.27 9.32
C ASP A 216 -15.37 -4.62 10.81
N HIS A 217 -15.18 -5.91 11.15
CA HIS A 217 -15.17 -6.41 12.51
C HIS A 217 -14.03 -7.43 12.70
N PRO A 218 -12.78 -6.97 12.83
CA PRO A 218 -11.65 -7.87 13.06
C PRO A 218 -11.72 -8.46 14.48
N PRO A 219 -11.25 -9.71 14.68
CA PRO A 219 -11.15 -10.29 16.01
C PRO A 219 -10.11 -9.54 16.87
N ALA A 220 -10.39 -9.38 18.17
CA ALA A 220 -9.57 -8.58 19.07
C ALA A 220 -8.13 -9.10 19.24
N ASP A 221 -7.91 -10.41 19.04
CA ASP A 221 -6.62 -11.07 19.19
C ASP A 221 -5.95 -11.44 17.87
N ILE A 222 -6.35 -10.79 16.78
CA ILE A 222 -5.71 -11.03 15.47
C ILE A 222 -4.22 -10.69 15.54
N ARG A 223 -3.41 -11.55 14.93
CA ARG A 223 -1.98 -11.29 14.73
C ARG A 223 -1.77 -10.77 13.32
N PRO A 224 -0.91 -9.77 13.12
CA PRO A 224 -0.51 -9.37 11.77
C PRO A 224 0.24 -10.50 11.06
N ASP A 225 0.39 -10.38 9.74
CA ASP A 225 1.10 -11.32 8.86
C ASP A 225 0.47 -12.73 8.78
N LEU A 226 -0.83 -12.86 9.06
CA LEU A 226 -1.58 -14.09 8.81
C LEU A 226 -1.99 -14.17 7.34
N SER A 227 -1.94 -15.41 6.80
CA SER A 227 -2.46 -15.69 5.46
C SER A 227 -3.99 -15.64 5.46
N ALA A 228 -4.55 -15.08 4.39
CA ALA A 228 -5.98 -14.97 4.21
C ALA A 228 -6.37 -15.11 2.73
N THR A 229 -7.57 -15.65 2.51
CA THR A 229 -8.19 -15.74 1.19
C THR A 229 -9.38 -14.79 1.15
N ALA A 230 -9.45 -13.95 0.11
CA ALA A 230 -10.53 -12.99 -0.06
C ALA A 230 -11.40 -13.36 -1.27
N LYS A 231 -12.72 -13.35 -1.06
CA LYS A 231 -13.73 -13.49 -2.12
C LYS A 231 -14.39 -12.13 -2.32
N ILE A 232 -14.09 -11.49 -3.43
CA ILE A 232 -14.58 -10.15 -3.76
C ILE A 232 -15.82 -10.28 -4.64
N VAL A 233 -16.88 -9.59 -4.28
CA VAL A 233 -18.12 -9.52 -5.08
C VAL A 233 -18.05 -8.27 -5.93
N THR A 234 -17.83 -8.44 -7.23
CA THR A 234 -17.62 -7.35 -8.18
C THR A 234 -18.92 -6.80 -8.78
N ASP A 235 -19.94 -7.61 -8.89
CA ASP A 235 -21.26 -7.17 -9.38
C ASP A 235 -22.37 -8.05 -8.80
N VAL A 236 -23.54 -7.45 -8.59
CA VAL A 236 -24.74 -8.13 -8.09
C VAL A 236 -25.93 -7.73 -8.93
N ARG A 237 -26.57 -8.72 -9.57
CA ARG A 237 -27.81 -8.52 -10.31
C ARG A 237 -28.97 -9.12 -9.55
N LYS A 238 -29.90 -8.27 -9.13
CA LYS A 238 -31.15 -8.70 -8.49
C LYS A 238 -32.20 -9.04 -9.55
N ASN A 239 -32.93 -10.14 -9.34
CA ASN A 239 -34.00 -10.59 -10.24
C ASN A 239 -33.54 -10.92 -11.66
N ALA A 240 -32.32 -11.36 -11.87
CA ALA A 240 -31.82 -11.82 -13.16
C ALA A 240 -32.32 -13.22 -13.47
N LEU A 241 -32.71 -13.44 -14.73
CA LEU A 241 -32.98 -14.82 -15.22
C LEU A 241 -31.63 -15.55 -15.24
N SER A 242 -31.57 -16.71 -14.57
CA SER A 242 -30.34 -17.47 -14.44
C SER A 242 -30.52 -18.92 -14.85
N ILE A 243 -29.45 -19.49 -15.40
CA ILE A 243 -29.36 -20.90 -15.78
C ILE A 243 -28.15 -21.53 -15.08
N PRO A 244 -28.24 -22.82 -14.67
CA PRO A 244 -27.06 -23.52 -14.16
C PRO A 244 -25.93 -23.57 -15.19
N ILE A 245 -24.68 -23.43 -14.76
CA ILE A 245 -23.51 -23.48 -15.64
C ILE A 245 -23.48 -24.73 -16.51
N ILE A 246 -23.91 -25.88 -15.95
CA ILE A 246 -23.95 -27.16 -16.64
C ILE A 246 -24.95 -27.20 -17.79
N ALA A 247 -25.93 -26.30 -17.89
CA ALA A 247 -26.91 -26.25 -18.95
C ALA A 247 -26.41 -25.54 -20.22
N LEU A 248 -25.36 -24.72 -20.10
CA LEU A 248 -24.81 -23.98 -21.23
C LEU A 248 -23.97 -24.89 -22.13
N THR A 249 -24.22 -24.84 -23.43
CA THR A 249 -23.43 -25.57 -24.42
C THR A 249 -23.07 -24.66 -25.59
N VAL A 250 -21.96 -24.97 -26.25
CA VAL A 250 -21.50 -24.25 -27.45
C VAL A 250 -21.70 -25.14 -28.67
N ARG A 251 -22.35 -24.62 -29.70
CA ARG A 251 -22.55 -25.32 -30.95
C ARG A 251 -21.93 -24.51 -32.10
N GLN A 252 -21.29 -25.26 -33.00
CA GLN A 252 -20.85 -24.70 -34.28
C GLN A 252 -22.04 -24.78 -35.24
N HIS A 253 -22.47 -23.64 -35.77
CA HIS A 253 -23.48 -23.66 -36.86
C HIS A 253 -22.80 -24.22 -38.10
N ALA A 254 -23.06 -25.52 -38.36
CA ALA A 254 -22.97 -26.05 -39.70
C ALA A 254 -24.15 -25.43 -40.47
N GLY A 255 -23.84 -24.66 -41.52
CA GLY A 255 -24.81 -23.88 -42.26
C GLY A 255 -26.06 -24.70 -42.62
N MET A 256 -27.20 -24.00 -42.79
CA MET A 256 -28.49 -24.55 -43.19
C MET A 256 -28.34 -25.64 -44.26
N PRO A 257 -29.11 -26.76 -44.16
CA PRO A 257 -29.15 -27.76 -45.23
C PRO A 257 -29.96 -27.19 -46.41
N GLY A 258 -29.29 -26.86 -47.44
CA GLY A 258 -29.94 -26.37 -48.68
C GLY A 258 -28.96 -25.80 -49.67
N THR A 259 -28.15 -26.65 -50.27
CA THR A 259 -27.73 -26.72 -51.68
C THR A 259 -26.47 -27.58 -51.81
N ASP A 260 -26.70 -28.87 -52.04
CA ASP A 260 -25.71 -29.73 -52.71
C ASP A 260 -25.46 -29.19 -54.08
N GLN A 261 -24.37 -28.50 -54.32
CA GLN A 261 -23.72 -28.39 -55.59
C GLN A 261 -22.25 -28.77 -55.43
N ALA A 262 -22.00 -29.99 -55.87
CA ALA A 262 -20.66 -30.49 -56.11
C ALA A 262 -19.95 -29.56 -57.10
N VAL A 263 -18.99 -28.80 -56.64
CA VAL A 263 -18.05 -28.10 -57.49
C VAL A 263 -16.76 -28.91 -57.54
N GLN A 264 -16.58 -29.54 -58.71
CA GLN A 264 -15.37 -30.22 -59.14
C GLN A 264 -14.17 -29.25 -59.05
N ALA A 265 -13.10 -29.72 -58.44
CA ALA A 265 -11.82 -29.00 -58.37
C ALA A 265 -11.18 -28.94 -59.77
N PRO A 266 -10.66 -27.80 -60.19
CA PRO A 266 -9.69 -27.75 -61.30
C PRO A 266 -8.27 -27.95 -60.74
N VAL A 267 -7.62 -28.97 -61.31
CA VAL A 267 -6.19 -29.21 -61.18
C VAL A 267 -5.41 -28.10 -61.93
N GLY A 268 -4.54 -27.35 -61.24
CA GLY A 268 -3.62 -26.46 -61.94
C GLY A 268 -2.99 -25.44 -60.95
N GLY A 269 -1.72 -25.65 -60.71
CA GLY A 269 -0.89 -24.98 -59.72
C GLY A 269 -0.75 -23.47 -59.84
N ALA A 270 -0.47 -22.86 -58.71
CA ALA A 270 0.52 -21.80 -58.52
C ALA A 270 0.58 -21.41 -57.05
N ALA A 271 1.78 -21.16 -56.63
CA ALA A 271 2.21 -20.86 -55.25
C ALA A 271 1.67 -19.51 -54.74
N GLY A 272 1.38 -19.44 -53.42
CA GLY A 272 1.48 -18.20 -52.69
C GLY A 272 0.18 -17.46 -52.39
N ALA A 273 -0.70 -18.02 -51.54
CA ALA A 273 -1.69 -17.20 -50.85
C ALA A 273 -1.72 -17.64 -49.37
N LYS A 274 -1.48 -16.70 -48.45
CA LYS A 274 -1.68 -16.86 -47.04
C LYS A 274 -3.15 -17.26 -46.80
N PRO A 275 -3.46 -18.20 -45.86
CA PRO A 275 -4.85 -18.49 -45.55
C PRO A 275 -5.46 -17.27 -44.84
N ASP A 276 -6.43 -16.66 -45.50
CA ASP A 276 -7.33 -15.67 -44.92
C ASP A 276 -8.06 -16.27 -43.72
N SER A 277 -7.91 -15.61 -42.58
CA SER A 277 -8.53 -16.00 -41.28
C SER A 277 -10.05 -15.70 -41.21
N ALA A 278 -10.73 -15.63 -42.32
CA ALA A 278 -12.13 -15.17 -42.41
C ALA A 278 -13.21 -16.28 -42.30
N ASN A 279 -12.84 -17.54 -42.07
CA ASN A 279 -13.86 -18.61 -42.01
C ASN A 279 -13.69 -19.54 -40.79
N LYS A 280 -13.57 -19.00 -39.58
CA LYS A 280 -13.83 -19.80 -38.40
C LYS A 280 -15.34 -19.95 -38.23
N PRO A 281 -15.85 -21.17 -38.12
CA PRO A 281 -17.29 -21.40 -37.85
C PRO A 281 -17.67 -20.64 -36.59
N LYS A 282 -18.70 -19.81 -36.67
CA LYS A 282 -19.15 -18.96 -35.58
C LYS A 282 -19.74 -19.87 -34.49
N GLU A 283 -19.03 -20.03 -33.41
CA GLU A 283 -19.51 -20.76 -32.24
C GLU A 283 -20.63 -19.94 -31.59
N THR A 284 -21.77 -20.60 -31.34
CA THR A 284 -22.92 -19.96 -30.71
C THR A 284 -23.21 -20.67 -29.39
N GLU A 285 -23.24 -19.89 -28.32
CA GLU A 285 -23.62 -20.33 -27.00
C GLU A 285 -25.15 -20.49 -26.93
N GLY A 286 -25.61 -21.54 -26.28
CA GLY A 286 -27.05 -21.80 -26.18
C GLY A 286 -27.38 -22.86 -25.14
N VAL A 287 -28.67 -23.03 -24.91
CA VAL A 287 -29.24 -24.06 -24.05
C VAL A 287 -30.29 -24.85 -24.77
N PHE A 288 -30.54 -26.08 -24.32
CA PHE A 288 -31.67 -26.86 -24.83
C PHE A 288 -32.91 -26.60 -23.99
N THR A 289 -33.96 -26.05 -24.63
CA THR A 289 -35.29 -25.91 -24.04
C THR A 289 -36.13 -27.13 -24.38
N VAL A 290 -36.99 -27.58 -23.47
CA VAL A 290 -37.87 -28.73 -23.67
C VAL A 290 -39.29 -28.25 -23.83
N HIS A 291 -39.85 -28.49 -25.04
CA HIS A 291 -41.27 -28.31 -25.32
C HIS A 291 -41.87 -29.63 -25.77
N ASN A 292 -42.94 -30.10 -25.10
CA ASN A 292 -43.63 -31.34 -25.40
C ASN A 292 -42.72 -32.58 -25.47
N GLY A 293 -41.66 -32.63 -24.62
CA GLY A 293 -40.72 -33.74 -24.57
C GLY A 293 -39.69 -33.76 -25.70
N ILE A 294 -39.58 -32.67 -26.46
CA ILE A 294 -38.57 -32.46 -27.52
C ILE A 294 -37.61 -31.35 -27.07
N ALA A 295 -36.32 -31.64 -27.15
CA ALA A 295 -35.26 -30.66 -26.84
C ALA A 295 -34.92 -29.85 -28.09
N THR A 296 -35.02 -28.56 -28.01
CA THR A 296 -34.70 -27.62 -29.09
C THR A 296 -33.55 -26.69 -28.63
N PHE A 297 -32.53 -26.52 -29.47
CA PHE A 297 -31.41 -25.64 -29.18
C PHE A 297 -31.85 -24.19 -29.36
N VAL A 298 -31.70 -23.38 -28.29
CA VAL A 298 -32.00 -21.95 -28.29
C VAL A 298 -30.71 -21.19 -28.01
N PRO A 299 -30.25 -20.33 -28.95
CA PRO A 299 -29.13 -19.50 -28.72
C PRO A 299 -29.42 -18.49 -27.60
N VAL A 300 -28.55 -18.39 -26.61
CA VAL A 300 -28.67 -17.47 -25.50
C VAL A 300 -27.47 -16.54 -25.44
N LYS A 301 -27.72 -15.33 -24.98
CA LYS A 301 -26.67 -14.39 -24.67
C LYS A 301 -26.54 -14.36 -23.15
N VAL A 302 -25.38 -14.81 -22.67
CA VAL A 302 -25.08 -14.82 -21.24
C VAL A 302 -24.46 -13.49 -20.80
N GLY A 303 -24.71 -13.14 -19.55
CA GLY A 303 -24.15 -11.97 -18.87
C GLY A 303 -23.12 -12.37 -17.84
N ILE A 304 -23.39 -12.03 -16.58
CA ILE A 304 -22.49 -12.30 -15.46
C ILE A 304 -22.42 -13.80 -15.16
N ALA A 305 -21.20 -14.31 -14.96
CA ALA A 305 -20.93 -15.66 -14.51
C ALA A 305 -20.81 -15.67 -12.98
N GLY A 306 -21.74 -16.34 -12.31
CA GLY A 306 -21.65 -16.65 -10.88
C GLY A 306 -20.90 -17.96 -10.62
N ALA A 307 -20.91 -18.43 -9.38
CA ALA A 307 -20.27 -19.70 -9.01
C ALA A 307 -21.00 -20.93 -9.57
N GLU A 308 -22.32 -20.88 -9.67
CA GLU A 308 -23.18 -22.02 -10.09
C GLU A 308 -24.10 -21.67 -11.26
N TYR A 309 -24.34 -20.39 -11.52
CA TYR A 309 -25.32 -19.92 -12.48
C TYR A 309 -24.73 -18.85 -13.39
N PHE A 310 -25.21 -18.82 -14.65
CA PHE A 310 -25.01 -17.72 -15.58
C PHE A 310 -26.26 -16.83 -15.63
N GLU A 311 -26.08 -15.53 -15.69
CA GLU A 311 -27.14 -14.60 -16.06
C GLU A 311 -27.50 -14.77 -17.53
N VAL A 312 -28.81 -14.76 -17.87
CA VAL A 312 -29.29 -14.78 -19.25
C VAL A 312 -29.85 -13.41 -19.62
N LEU A 313 -29.17 -12.72 -20.56
CA LEU A 313 -29.59 -11.41 -21.05
C LEU A 313 -30.69 -11.51 -22.13
N SER A 314 -30.65 -12.56 -22.95
CA SER A 314 -31.64 -12.78 -23.99
C SER A 314 -31.64 -14.24 -24.48
N GLY A 315 -32.77 -14.69 -25.04
CA GLY A 315 -32.92 -16.04 -25.62
C GLY A 315 -33.85 -16.96 -24.86
N LEU A 316 -34.13 -16.70 -23.58
CA LEU A 316 -35.04 -17.48 -22.74
C LEU A 316 -36.13 -16.63 -22.12
N GLN A 317 -37.24 -17.25 -21.77
CA GLN A 317 -38.34 -16.67 -21.04
C GLN A 317 -38.47 -17.29 -19.65
N LEU A 318 -39.16 -16.58 -18.77
CA LEU A 318 -39.44 -17.08 -17.43
C LEU A 318 -40.34 -18.33 -17.53
N ASN A 319 -39.99 -19.39 -16.80
CA ASN A 319 -40.64 -20.70 -16.80
C ASN A 319 -40.32 -21.62 -18.01
N ASP A 320 -39.37 -21.27 -18.87
CA ASP A 320 -38.87 -22.23 -19.84
C ASP A 320 -38.21 -23.40 -19.14
N THR A 321 -38.56 -24.62 -19.58
CA THR A 321 -37.92 -25.84 -19.06
C THR A 321 -36.63 -26.10 -19.85
N ILE A 322 -35.50 -26.11 -19.18
CA ILE A 322 -34.18 -26.32 -19.77
C ILE A 322 -33.62 -27.69 -19.42
N VAL A 323 -32.77 -28.24 -20.30
CA VAL A 323 -32.04 -29.47 -20.03
C VAL A 323 -30.81 -29.13 -19.17
N ALA A 324 -30.81 -29.63 -17.94
CA ALA A 324 -29.65 -29.62 -17.04
C ALA A 324 -29.25 -31.07 -16.78
N GLY A 325 -28.13 -31.50 -17.32
CA GLY A 325 -27.68 -32.90 -17.20
C GLY A 325 -26.16 -32.98 -17.11
N THR A 326 -25.61 -34.18 -17.19
CA THR A 326 -24.16 -34.36 -17.26
C THR A 326 -23.61 -33.74 -18.55
N TYR A 327 -22.43 -33.19 -18.51
CA TYR A 327 -21.78 -32.53 -19.66
C TYR A 327 -21.78 -33.38 -20.93
N GLN A 328 -21.57 -34.72 -20.80
CA GLN A 328 -21.63 -35.66 -21.91
C GLN A 328 -23.04 -35.77 -22.51
N ALA A 329 -24.08 -35.84 -21.67
CA ALA A 329 -25.47 -35.96 -22.15
C ALA A 329 -25.89 -34.71 -22.94
N ILE A 330 -25.48 -33.51 -22.51
CA ILE A 330 -25.80 -32.25 -23.19
C ILE A 330 -25.00 -32.12 -24.49
N ARG A 331 -23.76 -32.60 -24.51
CA ARG A 331 -22.90 -32.55 -25.70
C ARG A 331 -23.39 -33.48 -26.81
N ASP A 332 -23.91 -34.68 -26.46
CA ASP A 332 -24.39 -35.67 -27.39
C ASP A 332 -25.85 -35.43 -27.83
N LEU A 333 -26.56 -34.54 -27.15
CA LEU A 333 -27.94 -34.20 -27.43
C LEU A 333 -28.03 -33.47 -28.77
N LYS A 334 -28.84 -33.97 -29.71
CA LYS A 334 -29.09 -33.33 -31.01
C LYS A 334 -30.37 -32.50 -30.93
N ASP A 335 -30.44 -31.49 -31.79
CA ASP A 335 -31.65 -30.69 -31.94
C ASP A 335 -32.85 -31.59 -32.32
N SER A 336 -34.03 -31.31 -31.78
CA SER A 336 -35.25 -32.08 -31.96
C SER A 336 -35.25 -33.53 -31.39
N SER A 337 -34.32 -33.82 -30.48
CA SER A 337 -34.28 -35.12 -29.79
C SER A 337 -35.35 -35.23 -28.72
N ARG A 338 -35.96 -36.44 -28.61
CA ARG A 338 -36.91 -36.72 -27.51
C ARG A 338 -36.14 -36.92 -26.20
N VAL A 339 -36.52 -36.16 -25.20
CA VAL A 339 -35.96 -36.26 -23.86
C VAL A 339 -37.02 -36.67 -22.86
N ARG A 340 -36.62 -37.49 -21.87
CA ARG A 340 -37.44 -37.82 -20.71
C ARG A 340 -36.81 -37.22 -19.48
N SER A 341 -37.62 -36.62 -18.62
CA SER A 341 -37.16 -36.20 -17.29
C SER A 341 -36.73 -37.45 -16.51
N ALA A 342 -35.45 -37.57 -16.18
CA ALA A 342 -35.00 -38.48 -15.14
C ALA A 342 -35.54 -37.89 -13.84
N GLY A 343 -36.54 -38.54 -13.20
CA GLY A 343 -37.16 -38.04 -11.97
C GLY A 343 -36.12 -37.75 -10.86
N GLY A 344 -35.69 -36.53 -10.77
CA GLY A 344 -34.91 -35.97 -9.68
C GLY A 344 -35.80 -35.05 -8.82
N PRO A 345 -35.53 -34.90 -7.53
CA PRO A 345 -36.35 -34.09 -6.65
C PRO A 345 -36.43 -32.65 -7.16
N ALA A 346 -37.64 -32.12 -7.21
CA ALA A 346 -37.91 -30.73 -7.54
C ALA A 346 -37.12 -29.82 -6.58
N ALA A 347 -36.33 -28.94 -7.14
CA ALA A 347 -35.71 -27.90 -6.36
C ALA A 347 -36.77 -27.02 -5.67
N PRO A 348 -36.62 -26.64 -4.41
CA PRO A 348 -37.58 -25.81 -3.71
C PRO A 348 -37.69 -24.46 -4.39
N ALA A 349 -38.89 -24.10 -4.82
CA ALA A 349 -39.25 -22.78 -5.25
C ALA A 349 -39.10 -21.81 -4.08
N GLY A 350 -38.30 -20.76 -4.27
CA GLY A 350 -38.41 -19.49 -3.62
C GLY A 350 -38.28 -19.47 -2.08
N ALA A 351 -37.24 -18.84 -1.63
CA ALA A 351 -37.33 -18.09 -0.36
C ALA A 351 -36.44 -16.83 -0.48
N HIS A 352 -37.14 -15.75 -0.46
CA HIS A 352 -36.84 -14.37 0.04
C HIS A 352 -35.44 -13.81 -0.04
#